data_a8004984f2d59c9770cb97d65ad9d839
#
_entry.id   a8004984f2d59c9770cb97d65ad9d839
#
_cell.length_a   1.000
_cell.length_b   1.000
_cell.length_c   1.000
_cell.angle_alpha   90.00
_cell.angle_beta   90.00
_cell.angle_gamma   90.00
#
_symmetry.space_group_name_H-M   'P 1'
#
loop_
_entity.id
_entity.type
_entity.pdbx_description
1 polymer ?
#
loop_
_entity_poly.entity_id
_entity_poly.type
_entity_poly.pdbx_seq_one_letter_code
_entity_poly.pdbx_strand_id
1 'polypeptide(L)'
;MGELAKTNAPSYGGRDRRRHKVFMTRNTEYHFRDGLCVAVRDRRTGEWLPGHLALRRQLFGSIRFFMNGALLPTPGEPKIGEALFFGEGGRDLITSPLESVERPPKDLVAEYPS
;
A
#
# COMPACT_ATOMS: atom_id res chain seq x y z
N MET A 1 -1.96 -32.93 1.67
CA MET A 1 -2.15 -32.38 1.39
C MET A 1 -2.38 -31.82 1.37
N GLY A 2 -2.12 -31.78 1.70
CA GLY A 2 -2.28 -31.03 1.38
C GLY A 2 -2.38 -30.59 1.74
N GLU A 3 -2.35 -30.44 1.75
CA GLU A 3 -2.48 -29.74 1.81
C GLU A 3 -2.42 -29.32 2.08
N LEU A 4 -2.13 -29.76 2.19
CA LEU A 4 -2.00 -29.04 2.17
C LEU A 4 -1.71 -28.70 2.22
N ALA A 5 -1.57 -29.09 2.17
CA ALA A 5 -1.37 -28.52 1.87
C ALA A 5 -1.13 -28.05 1.86
N LYS A 6 -0.89 -28.16 1.82
CA LYS A 6 -0.68 -27.46 1.61
C LYS A 6 -0.34 -26.96 1.93
N THR A 7 -0.21 -27.15 1.99
CA THR A 7 0.07 -26.43 2.08
C THR A 7 0.45 -26.05 2.51
N ASN A 8 0.88 -26.30 2.52
CA ASN A 8 1.33 -25.70 2.72
C ASN A 8 1.90 -25.38 3.25
N ALA A 9 2.17 -25.71 3.36
CA ALA A 9 2.59 -25.32 3.58
C ALA A 9 3.19 -24.85 3.86
N PRO A 10 3.55 -25.17 4.02
CA PRO A 10 4.18 -24.16 4.58
C PRO A 10 4.39 -22.91 4.28
N SER A 11 4.62 -22.56 4.26
CA SER A 11 4.41 -21.30 3.66
C SER A 11 4.05 -20.17 4.61
N TYR A 12 4.57 -20.21 5.77
CA TYR A 12 4.29 -19.15 6.72
C TYR A 12 4.97 -17.86 6.36
N GLY A 13 6.17 -17.93 5.81
CA GLY A 13 6.83 -16.75 5.29
C GLY A 13 6.02 -16.10 4.18
N GLY A 14 5.41 -16.93 3.34
CA GLY A 14 4.55 -16.43 2.29
C GLY A 14 3.29 -15.78 2.83
N ARG A 15 2.79 -16.28 3.94
CA ARG A 15 1.64 -15.69 4.60
C ARG A 15 1.92 -14.27 5.06
N ASP A 16 3.04 -14.09 5.74
CA ASP A 16 3.41 -12.77 6.22
C ASP A 16 3.59 -11.80 5.09
N ARG A 17 4.18 -12.25 3.99
CA ARG A 17 4.36 -11.40 2.83
C ARG A 17 3.04 -11.04 2.16
N ARG A 18 2.04 -11.93 2.24
CA ARG A 18 0.72 -11.63 1.69
C ARG A 18 0.01 -10.52 2.45
N ARG A 19 0.33 -10.38 3.73
CA ARG A 19 -0.25 -9.33 4.55
C ARG A 19 0.35 -7.97 4.26
N HIS A 20 1.51 -7.95 3.63
CA HIS A 20 2.23 -6.72 3.31
C HIS A 20 2.13 -6.44 1.82
N LYS A 21 1.82 -5.19 1.50
CA LYS A 21 1.81 -4.70 0.12
C LYS A 21 2.50 -3.36 0.08
N VAL A 22 3.19 -3.09 -1.02
CA VAL A 22 3.75 -1.78 -1.27
C VAL A 22 3.04 -1.21 -2.49
N PHE A 23 2.38 -0.08 -2.31
CA PHE A 23 1.81 0.67 -3.42
C PHE A 23 2.81 1.76 -3.80
N MET A 24 3.30 1.71 -5.01
CA MET A 24 4.32 2.65 -5.48
C MET A 24 3.70 3.68 -6.39
N THR A 25 3.85 4.94 -6.01
CA THR A 25 3.54 6.06 -6.88
C THR A 25 4.85 6.59 -7.43
N ARG A 26 4.80 7.72 -8.11
CA ARG A 26 5.98 8.25 -8.78
C ARG A 26 7.17 8.47 -7.86
N ASN A 27 6.92 9.03 -6.68
CA ASN A 27 7.99 9.42 -5.76
C ASN A 27 7.94 8.73 -4.42
N THR A 28 6.93 7.90 -4.15
CA THR A 28 6.65 7.45 -2.80
C THR A 28 6.23 5.99 -2.79
N GLU A 29 6.68 5.27 -1.76
CA GLU A 29 6.24 3.91 -1.47
C GLU A 29 5.34 3.95 -0.25
N TYR A 30 4.14 3.40 -0.39
CA TYR A 30 3.19 3.27 0.72
C TYR A 30 3.12 1.81 1.11
N HIS A 31 3.65 1.50 2.27
CA HIS A 31 3.72 0.12 2.77
C HIS A 31 2.52 -0.16 3.66
N PHE A 32 1.80 -1.22 3.32
CA PHE A 32 0.59 -1.59 4.03
C PHE A 32 0.72 -2.95 4.65
N ARG A 33 0.11 -3.10 5.81
CA ARG A 33 -0.10 -4.40 6.44
C ARG A 33 -1.58 -4.51 6.77
N ASP A 34 -2.25 -5.52 6.17
CA ASP A 34 -3.68 -5.76 6.39
C ASP A 34 -4.52 -4.49 6.16
N GLY A 35 -4.18 -3.73 5.15
CA GLY A 35 -4.96 -2.54 4.78
C GLY A 35 -4.60 -1.27 5.53
N LEU A 36 -3.69 -1.35 6.50
CA LEU A 36 -3.25 -0.20 7.27
C LEU A 36 -1.88 0.27 6.79
N CYS A 37 -1.73 1.56 6.54
CA CYS A 37 -0.44 2.10 6.14
C CYS A 37 0.50 2.13 7.34
N VAL A 38 1.55 1.32 7.29
CA VAL A 38 2.48 1.16 8.43
C VAL A 38 3.80 1.86 8.21
N ALA A 39 4.14 2.20 6.96
CA ALA A 39 5.39 2.89 6.68
C ALA A 39 5.28 3.58 5.34
N VAL A 40 5.95 4.72 5.21
CA VAL A 40 6.02 5.47 3.95
C VAL A 40 7.49 5.77 3.70
N ARG A 41 7.92 5.60 2.45
CA ARG A 41 9.31 5.75 2.08
C ARG A 41 9.43 6.56 0.79
N ASP A 42 10.43 7.43 0.75
CA ASP A 42 10.73 8.18 -0.46
C ASP A 42 11.44 7.26 -1.45
N ARG A 43 10.89 7.10 -2.65
CA ARG A 43 11.47 6.20 -3.66
C ARG A 43 12.82 6.68 -4.16
N ARG A 44 13.03 7.98 -4.19
CA ARG A 44 14.25 8.53 -4.76
C ARG A 44 15.43 8.42 -3.81
N THR A 45 15.18 8.62 -2.53
CA THR A 45 16.26 8.64 -1.54
C THR A 45 16.36 7.37 -0.72
N GLY A 46 15.28 6.59 -0.66
CA GLY A 46 15.22 5.42 0.19
C GLY A 46 14.98 5.73 1.64
N GLU A 47 14.67 6.98 1.97
CA GLU A 47 14.46 7.38 3.36
C GLU A 47 13.04 7.12 3.81
N TRP A 48 12.89 6.62 5.03
CA TRP A 48 11.58 6.47 5.65
C TRP A 48 11.08 7.83 6.09
N LEU A 49 9.76 8.04 5.94
CA LEU A 49 9.11 9.32 6.22
C LEU A 49 8.20 9.17 7.44
N PRO A 50 8.73 9.33 8.66
CA PRO A 50 7.97 9.03 9.88
C PRO A 50 6.84 10.00 10.18
N GLY A 51 6.82 11.16 9.53
CA GLY A 51 5.76 12.14 9.74
C GLY A 51 4.74 12.20 8.63
N HIS A 52 4.73 11.23 7.72
CA HIS A 52 3.85 11.29 6.57
C HIS A 52 2.38 11.13 6.98
N LEU A 53 1.50 11.89 6.28
CA LEU A 53 0.08 11.95 6.63
C LEU A 53 -0.65 10.63 6.43
N ALA A 54 -0.15 9.76 5.57
CA ALA A 54 -0.79 8.46 5.31
C ALA A 54 -0.57 7.46 6.44
N LEU A 55 0.39 7.69 7.31
CA LEU A 55 0.75 6.72 8.35
C LEU A 55 -0.42 6.47 9.29
N ARG A 56 -0.64 5.19 9.61
CA ARG A 56 -1.67 4.72 10.53
C ARG A 56 -3.08 4.95 10.02
N ARG A 57 -3.23 5.16 8.72
CA ARG A 57 -4.54 5.32 8.12
C ARG A 57 -4.86 4.12 7.26
N GLN A 58 -6.12 3.78 7.22
CA GLN A 58 -6.59 2.73 6.34
C GLN A 58 -6.89 3.32 4.97
N LEU A 59 -6.63 2.52 3.95
CA LEU A 59 -6.93 2.92 2.59
C LEU A 59 -8.43 2.78 2.37
N PHE A 60 -9.08 3.86 1.97
CA PHE A 60 -10.49 3.78 1.56
C PHE A 60 -10.60 3.06 0.22
N GLY A 61 -9.73 3.42 -0.71
CA GLY A 61 -9.79 2.89 -2.06
C GLY A 61 -8.96 3.75 -2.97
N SER A 62 -9.51 4.08 -4.13
CA SER A 62 -8.80 4.85 -5.14
C SER A 62 -9.64 6.02 -5.61
N ILE A 63 -8.96 6.95 -6.29
CA ILE A 63 -9.61 8.00 -7.05
C ILE A 63 -9.38 7.69 -8.51
N ARG A 64 -10.47 7.62 -9.26
CA ARG A 64 -10.43 7.45 -10.70
C ARG A 64 -10.59 8.81 -11.36
N PHE A 65 -9.72 9.10 -12.31
CA PHE A 65 -9.74 10.37 -13.02
C PHE A 65 -10.38 10.18 -14.38
N PHE A 66 -11.27 11.10 -14.74
CA PHE A 66 -11.94 11.07 -16.04
C PHE A 66 -11.47 12.23 -16.89
N MET A 67 -11.60 12.09 -18.20
CA MET A 67 -11.12 13.10 -19.16
C MET A 67 -11.80 14.45 -19.00
N ASN A 68 -13.02 14.46 -18.49
CA ASN A 68 -13.75 15.71 -18.27
C ASN A 68 -13.36 16.40 -16.96
N GLY A 69 -12.35 15.89 -16.27
CA GLY A 69 -11.92 16.45 -15.00
C GLY A 69 -12.63 15.92 -13.78
N ALA A 70 -13.62 15.05 -13.97
CA ALA A 70 -14.33 14.48 -12.83
C ALA A 70 -13.46 13.48 -12.07
N LEU A 71 -13.68 13.40 -10.76
CA LEU A 71 -13.00 12.45 -9.88
C LEU A 71 -14.05 11.54 -9.27
N LEU A 72 -13.77 10.26 -9.22
CA LEU A 72 -14.70 9.29 -8.64
C LEU A 72 -13.97 8.43 -7.59
N PRO A 73 -14.30 8.60 -6.29
CA PRO A 73 -13.79 7.70 -5.27
C PRO A 73 -14.38 6.31 -5.47
N THR A 74 -13.52 5.30 -5.39
CA THR A 74 -13.92 3.91 -5.60
C THR A 74 -13.36 3.07 -4.46
N PRO A 75 -14.21 2.39 -3.68
CA PRO A 75 -13.69 1.53 -2.62
C PRO A 75 -13.00 0.30 -3.20
N GLY A 76 -12.10 -0.27 -2.42
CA GLY A 76 -11.40 -1.47 -2.81
C GLY A 76 -9.96 -1.20 -3.17
N GLU A 77 -9.31 -2.21 -3.74
CA GLU A 77 -7.89 -2.10 -4.05
C GLU A 77 -7.67 -1.21 -5.28
N PRO A 78 -6.79 -0.20 -5.18
CA PRO A 78 -6.50 0.67 -6.32
C PRO A 78 -5.86 -0.09 -7.47
N LYS A 79 -6.16 0.36 -8.69
CA LYS A 79 -5.56 -0.19 -9.90
C LYS A 79 -4.48 0.75 -10.41
N ILE A 80 -3.60 0.21 -11.22
CA ILE A 80 -2.55 1.02 -11.85
C ILE A 80 -3.19 2.19 -12.57
N GLY A 81 -2.64 3.39 -12.35
CA GLY A 81 -3.14 4.63 -12.91
C GLY A 81 -4.15 5.36 -12.04
N GLU A 82 -4.66 4.72 -11.00
CA GLU A 82 -5.57 5.37 -10.05
C GLU A 82 -4.78 5.87 -8.84
N ALA A 83 -5.21 6.97 -8.26
CA ALA A 83 -4.57 7.47 -7.05
C ALA A 83 -5.08 6.72 -5.83
N LEU A 84 -4.25 6.62 -4.80
CA LEU A 84 -4.69 6.08 -3.51
C LEU A 84 -5.50 7.15 -2.80
N PHE A 85 -6.57 6.73 -2.14
CA PHE A 85 -7.45 7.64 -1.41
C PHE A 85 -7.60 7.19 0.03
N PHE A 86 -7.22 8.07 0.95
CA PHE A 86 -7.35 7.88 2.39
C PHE A 86 -8.42 8.86 2.87
N GLY A 87 -9.63 8.37 3.09
CA GLY A 87 -10.75 9.26 3.38
C GLY A 87 -11.14 9.34 4.85
N GLU A 88 -10.63 8.43 5.68
CA GLU A 88 -11.00 8.40 7.08
C GLU A 88 -9.84 8.81 7.97
N GLY A 89 -10.17 9.26 9.17
CA GLY A 89 -9.16 9.57 10.16
C GLY A 89 -8.57 10.96 10.04
N GLY A 90 -9.30 11.89 9.45
CA GLY A 90 -8.85 13.26 9.34
C GLY A 90 -9.06 13.82 7.95
N ARG A 91 -8.06 14.51 7.45
CA ARG A 91 -8.15 15.09 6.10
C ARG A 91 -8.12 14.03 5.03
N ASP A 92 -8.85 14.26 3.97
CA ASP A 92 -8.73 13.43 2.78
C ASP A 92 -7.31 13.55 2.23
N LEU A 93 -6.75 12.43 1.87
CA LEU A 93 -5.42 12.39 1.28
C LEU A 93 -5.51 11.65 -0.04
N ILE A 94 -5.10 12.30 -1.12
CA ILE A 94 -5.08 11.71 -2.44
C ILE A 94 -3.64 11.74 -2.93
N THR A 95 -3.14 10.60 -3.37
CA THR A 95 -1.75 10.50 -3.81
C THR A 95 -1.64 10.71 -5.31
N SER A 96 -0.41 10.68 -5.81
CA SER A 96 -0.16 10.55 -7.24
C SER A 96 -0.67 9.19 -7.72
N PRO A 97 -0.87 9.02 -9.05
CA PRO A 97 -1.35 7.75 -9.56
C PRO A 97 -0.42 6.58 -9.24
N LEU A 98 -1.03 5.44 -9.01
CA LEU A 98 -0.32 4.20 -8.70
C LEU A 98 0.44 3.69 -9.91
N GLU A 99 1.71 3.38 -9.75
CA GLU A 99 2.55 2.85 -10.81
C GLU A 99 2.73 1.34 -10.71
N SER A 100 2.83 0.82 -9.48
CA SER A 100 2.98 -0.62 -9.30
C SER A 100 2.54 -1.03 -7.91
N VAL A 101 2.23 -2.32 -7.78
CA VAL A 101 1.92 -2.94 -6.50
C VAL A 101 2.90 -4.09 -6.34
N GLU A 102 3.60 -4.13 -5.21
CA GLU A 102 4.62 -5.13 -4.97
C GLU A 102 4.49 -5.71 -3.58
N ARG A 103 5.15 -6.84 -3.37
CA ARG A 103 5.30 -7.42 -2.04
C ARG A 103 6.69 -7.07 -1.54
N PRO A 104 6.80 -6.48 -0.35
CA PRO A 104 8.12 -6.13 0.16
C PRO A 104 8.88 -7.39 0.59
N PRO A 105 10.21 -7.43 0.39
CA PRO A 105 11.00 -8.52 0.95
C PRO A 105 11.02 -8.46 2.47
N LYS A 106 11.27 -9.60 3.08
CA LYS A 106 11.25 -9.74 4.54
C LYS A 106 12.20 -8.78 5.25
N ASP A 107 13.39 -8.63 4.73
CA ASP A 107 14.38 -7.77 5.35
C ASP A 107 13.95 -6.31 5.31
N LEU A 108 13.23 -5.90 4.28
CA LEU A 108 12.72 -4.54 4.21
C LEU A 108 11.61 -4.32 5.23
N VAL A 109 10.74 -5.31 5.40
CA VAL A 109 9.69 -5.23 6.42
C VAL A 109 10.30 -5.05 7.81
N ALA A 110 11.41 -5.70 8.07
CA ALA A 110 12.09 -5.59 9.35
C ALA A 110 12.65 -4.18 9.59
N GLU A 111 12.79 -3.37 8.55
CA GLU A 111 13.30 -2.01 8.67
C GLU A 111 12.22 -0.97 8.92
N TYR A 112 10.95 -1.35 8.93
CA TYR A 112 9.87 -0.37 9.11
C TYR A 112 10.05 0.40 10.41
N PRO A 113 9.94 1.73 10.37
CA PRO A 113 9.98 2.53 11.61
C PRO A 113 8.80 2.17 12.50
N SER A 114 9.03 2.12 13.79
CA SER A 114 7.95 1.80 14.73
C SER A 114 7.27 3.06 15.24
#